data_ad34945f9a75fae532616257d35d3cdb
#
_entry.id   ad34945f9a75fae532616257d35d3cdb
#
_cell.length_a   1.000
_cell.length_b   1.000
_cell.length_c   1.000
_cell.angle_alpha   90.00
_cell.angle_beta   90.00
_cell.angle_gamma   90.00
#
_symmetry.space_group_name_H-M   'P 1'
#
loop_
_entity.id
_entity.type
_entity.pdbx_description
1 polymer ?
#
loop_
_entity_poly.entity_id
_entity_poly.type
_entity_poly.pdbx_seq_one_letter_code
_entity_poly.pdbx_strand_id
1 'polypeptide(L)'
;LSHRLPNQALIADALGVKSERKVSVVCPQRGEKLNLVEHALNNAREALGRRLSESASQRRLLEGLAEVLDLDAAPERIEVYDNSHISGTKAIGGMIVAGPEGMIKNAYRKFTIKNPDTAPGDDYAMMREVLTRRFSRALKEDPERSRGQWPDLVLIDGGAGQLSVTLDVLKELEIDDVVVAGIAKGVDRN
;
A
#
# COMPACT_ATOMS: atom_id res chain seq x y z
N LEU A 1 -30.71 -0.74 12.30
CA LEU A 1 -30.42 -1.15 10.92
C LEU A 1 -31.37 -0.46 9.95
N SER A 2 -30.93 -0.19 8.73
CA SER A 2 -31.75 0.37 7.63
C SER A 2 -32.67 -0.67 7.01
N HIS A 3 -32.32 -1.96 7.11
CA HIS A 3 -33.05 -3.07 6.54
C HIS A 3 -33.17 -4.22 7.55
N ARG A 4 -34.21 -5.04 7.43
CA ARG A 4 -34.31 -6.28 8.20
C ARG A 4 -33.33 -7.32 7.63
N LEU A 5 -32.61 -8.02 8.51
CA LEU A 5 -31.72 -9.09 8.15
C LEU A 5 -32.27 -10.43 8.63
N PRO A 6 -32.06 -11.52 7.86
CA PRO A 6 -32.54 -12.87 8.27
C PRO A 6 -31.98 -13.30 9.63
N ASN A 7 -30.71 -12.94 9.92
CA ASN A 7 -29.96 -13.36 11.11
C ASN A 7 -29.82 -12.23 12.16
N GLN A 8 -30.82 -11.36 12.29
CA GLN A 8 -30.78 -10.20 13.18
C GLN A 8 -30.55 -10.57 14.65
N ALA A 9 -31.12 -11.70 15.12
CA ALA A 9 -30.94 -12.21 16.46
C ALA A 9 -29.47 -12.62 16.71
N LEU A 10 -28.86 -13.34 15.78
CA LEU A 10 -27.45 -13.75 15.87
C LEU A 10 -26.50 -12.54 15.95
N ILE A 11 -26.79 -11.48 15.20
CA ILE A 11 -26.03 -10.23 15.27
C ILE A 11 -26.19 -9.57 16.64
N ALA A 12 -27.41 -9.57 17.21
CA ALA A 12 -27.67 -9.02 18.53
C ALA A 12 -26.86 -9.79 19.60
N ASP A 13 -26.85 -11.12 19.53
CA ASP A 13 -26.14 -12.00 20.46
C ASP A 13 -24.63 -11.78 20.36
N ALA A 14 -24.06 -11.77 19.14
CA ALA A 14 -22.64 -11.52 18.91
C ALA A 14 -22.18 -10.14 19.44
N LEU A 15 -22.98 -9.11 19.23
CA LEU A 15 -22.73 -7.77 19.77
C LEU A 15 -22.90 -7.76 21.31
N GLY A 16 -23.82 -8.54 21.84
CA GLY A 16 -24.02 -8.73 23.28
C GLY A 16 -22.78 -9.31 23.95
N VAL A 17 -22.22 -10.38 23.38
CA VAL A 17 -20.98 -11.00 23.86
C VAL A 17 -19.81 -10.00 23.81
N LYS A 18 -19.63 -9.31 22.70
CA LYS A 18 -18.54 -8.33 22.54
C LYS A 18 -18.63 -7.14 23.49
N SER A 19 -19.84 -6.69 23.82
CA SER A 19 -20.08 -5.50 24.65
C SER A 19 -20.34 -5.83 26.12
N GLU A 20 -20.33 -7.13 26.49
CA GLU A 20 -20.64 -7.66 27.84
C GLU A 20 -21.97 -7.16 28.40
N ARG A 21 -22.95 -6.88 27.53
CA ARG A 21 -24.25 -6.39 27.87
C ARG A 21 -25.30 -6.79 26.83
N LYS A 22 -26.56 -6.83 27.24
CA LYS A 22 -27.66 -7.11 26.31
C LYS A 22 -27.75 -6.03 25.23
N VAL A 23 -27.61 -6.44 23.96
CA VAL A 23 -27.74 -5.57 22.78
C VAL A 23 -29.02 -5.91 22.04
N SER A 24 -29.76 -4.88 21.67
CA SER A 24 -30.95 -5.00 20.82
C SER A 24 -30.65 -4.42 19.44
N VAL A 25 -30.84 -5.24 18.40
CA VAL A 25 -30.74 -4.81 17.01
C VAL A 25 -32.13 -4.60 16.46
N VAL A 26 -32.45 -3.38 16.02
CA VAL A 26 -33.76 -3.01 15.54
C VAL A 26 -33.72 -2.36 14.17
N CYS A 27 -34.79 -2.50 13.39
CA CYS A 27 -35.01 -1.79 12.14
C CYS A 27 -36.22 -0.85 12.37
N PRO A 28 -35.96 0.43 12.69
CA PRO A 28 -37.04 1.39 13.00
C PRO A 28 -37.88 1.71 11.76
N GLN A 29 -39.15 1.87 11.96
CA GLN A 29 -40.09 2.16 10.86
C GLN A 29 -40.71 3.58 10.96
N ARG A 30 -40.45 4.30 12.07
CA ARG A 30 -41.00 5.66 12.32
C ARG A 30 -40.24 6.39 13.43
N GLY A 31 -40.40 7.72 13.48
CA GLY A 31 -39.90 8.58 14.56
C GLY A 31 -38.37 8.82 14.46
N GLU A 32 -37.82 9.44 15.51
CA GLU A 32 -36.40 9.89 15.54
C GLU A 32 -35.39 8.80 15.20
N LYS A 33 -35.64 7.55 15.61
CA LYS A 33 -34.75 6.43 15.31
C LYS A 33 -34.71 6.12 13.82
N LEU A 34 -35.81 6.30 13.08
CA LEU A 34 -35.83 6.17 11.63
C LEU A 34 -35.00 7.29 11.01
N ASN A 35 -35.17 8.54 11.42
CA ASN A 35 -34.43 9.68 10.91
C ASN A 35 -32.89 9.50 11.11
N LEU A 36 -32.48 8.99 12.27
CA LEU A 36 -31.05 8.68 12.53
C LEU A 36 -30.52 7.59 11.60
N VAL A 37 -31.30 6.56 11.33
CA VAL A 37 -30.89 5.48 10.42
C VAL A 37 -30.83 5.97 8.97
N GLU A 38 -31.79 6.80 8.54
CA GLU A 38 -31.80 7.40 7.21
C GLU A 38 -30.59 8.34 7.01
N HIS A 39 -30.28 9.16 8.01
CA HIS A 39 -29.10 10.01 7.99
C HIS A 39 -27.80 9.19 7.87
N ALA A 40 -27.67 8.14 8.67
CA ALA A 40 -26.53 7.23 8.60
C ALA A 40 -26.43 6.50 7.23
N LEU A 41 -27.59 6.12 6.65
CA LEU A 41 -27.64 5.49 5.33
C LEU A 41 -27.20 6.45 4.22
N ASN A 42 -27.62 7.71 4.28
CA ASN A 42 -27.21 8.73 3.31
C ASN A 42 -25.72 9.01 3.42
N ASN A 43 -25.17 9.17 4.62
CA ASN A 43 -23.73 9.31 4.83
C ASN A 43 -22.95 8.11 4.28
N ALA A 44 -23.44 6.90 4.48
CA ALA A 44 -22.80 5.69 3.95
C ALA A 44 -22.84 5.64 2.42
N ARG A 45 -23.96 6.04 1.79
CA ARG A 45 -24.08 6.13 0.32
C ARG A 45 -23.13 7.17 -0.27
N GLU A 46 -23.06 8.34 0.34
CA GLU A 46 -22.13 9.39 -0.10
C GLU A 46 -20.67 8.96 0.05
N ALA A 47 -20.32 8.33 1.18
CA ALA A 47 -18.98 7.81 1.40
C ALA A 47 -18.60 6.72 0.38
N LEU A 48 -19.55 5.82 0.07
CA LEU A 48 -19.37 4.80 -0.96
C LEU A 48 -19.20 5.44 -2.35
N GLY A 49 -20.04 6.42 -2.70
CA GLY A 49 -19.93 7.14 -3.98
C GLY A 49 -18.59 7.83 -4.16
N ARG A 50 -18.09 8.51 -3.13
CA ARG A 50 -16.74 9.10 -3.14
C ARG A 50 -15.68 8.03 -3.35
N ARG A 51 -15.71 6.94 -2.58
CA ARG A 51 -14.72 5.85 -2.69
C ARG A 51 -14.71 5.20 -4.07
N LEU A 52 -15.88 4.97 -4.66
CA LEU A 52 -15.98 4.41 -6.03
C LEU A 52 -15.43 5.37 -7.08
N SER A 53 -15.67 6.66 -6.94
CA SER A 53 -15.12 7.69 -7.84
C SER A 53 -13.60 7.80 -7.72
N GLU A 54 -13.08 7.78 -6.48
CA GLU A 54 -11.64 7.78 -6.21
C GLU A 54 -10.96 6.55 -6.79
N SER A 55 -11.55 5.36 -6.60
CA SER A 55 -11.03 4.10 -7.16
C SER A 55 -11.03 4.08 -8.69
N ALA A 56 -12.09 4.61 -9.33
CA ALA A 56 -12.15 4.73 -10.79
C ALA A 56 -11.09 5.70 -11.34
N SER A 57 -10.85 6.82 -10.63
CA SER A 57 -9.80 7.78 -10.98
C SER A 57 -8.42 7.15 -10.82
N GLN A 58 -8.19 6.44 -9.71
CA GLN A 58 -6.93 5.74 -9.45
C GLN A 58 -6.61 4.71 -10.55
N ARG A 59 -7.58 3.92 -10.96
CA ARG A 59 -7.41 2.96 -12.06
C ARG A 59 -6.95 3.62 -13.36
N ARG A 60 -7.60 4.69 -13.76
CA ARG A 60 -7.18 5.44 -14.97
C ARG A 60 -5.76 5.96 -14.88
N LEU A 61 -5.34 6.41 -13.69
CA LEU A 61 -3.95 6.84 -13.46
C LEU A 61 -2.97 5.68 -13.59
N LEU A 62 -3.31 4.48 -13.09
CA LEU A 62 -2.49 3.28 -13.22
C LEU A 62 -2.44 2.77 -14.67
N GLU A 63 -3.54 2.84 -15.41
CA GLU A 63 -3.58 2.55 -16.85
C GLU A 63 -2.65 3.50 -17.63
N GLY A 64 -2.74 4.82 -17.36
CA GLY A 64 -1.83 5.79 -17.97
C GLY A 64 -0.36 5.60 -17.57
N LEU A 65 -0.10 5.16 -16.33
CA LEU A 65 1.25 4.81 -15.89
C LEU A 65 1.79 3.59 -16.65
N ALA A 66 0.93 2.58 -16.86
CA ALA A 66 1.29 1.39 -17.64
C ALA A 66 1.64 1.76 -19.09
N GLU A 67 0.87 2.64 -19.73
CA GLU A 67 1.16 3.14 -21.08
C GLU A 67 2.51 3.87 -21.15
N VAL A 68 2.81 4.74 -20.17
CA VAL A 68 4.08 5.50 -20.15
C VAL A 68 5.30 4.63 -19.91
N LEU A 69 5.16 3.58 -19.10
CA LEU A 69 6.26 2.68 -18.73
C LEU A 69 6.29 1.40 -19.58
N ASP A 70 5.45 1.29 -20.61
CA ASP A 70 5.34 0.12 -21.50
C ASP A 70 5.14 -1.20 -20.72
N LEU A 71 4.23 -1.15 -19.74
CA LEU A 71 3.84 -2.32 -18.96
C LEU A 71 2.72 -3.08 -19.66
N ASP A 72 2.72 -4.41 -19.56
CA ASP A 72 1.69 -5.28 -20.16
C ASP A 72 0.28 -5.02 -19.61
N ALA A 73 0.18 -4.55 -18.36
CA ALA A 73 -1.07 -4.24 -17.68
C ALA A 73 -0.87 -3.15 -16.61
N ALA A 74 -1.99 -2.57 -16.16
CA ALA A 74 -1.97 -1.65 -15.03
C ALA A 74 -1.44 -2.37 -13.77
N PRO A 75 -0.45 -1.80 -13.04
CA PRO A 75 0.16 -2.47 -11.91
C PRO A 75 -0.84 -2.62 -10.75
N GLU A 76 -0.94 -3.84 -10.23
CA GLU A 76 -1.74 -4.20 -9.06
C GLU A 76 -1.01 -3.87 -7.74
N ARG A 77 0.35 -3.88 -7.79
CA ARG A 77 1.20 -3.59 -6.64
C ARG A 77 2.41 -2.76 -7.04
N ILE A 78 2.48 -1.56 -6.49
CA ILE A 78 3.62 -0.64 -6.65
C ILE A 78 4.33 -0.52 -5.30
N GLU A 79 5.63 -0.75 -5.27
CA GLU A 79 6.47 -0.48 -4.10
C GLU A 79 7.34 0.76 -4.37
N VAL A 80 7.28 1.74 -3.47
CA VAL A 80 8.09 2.96 -3.57
C VAL A 80 9.11 2.97 -2.44
N TYR A 81 10.36 3.22 -2.78
CA TYR A 81 11.48 3.22 -1.84
C TYR A 81 12.09 4.60 -1.71
N ASP A 82 12.30 5.00 -0.48
CA ASP A 82 13.00 6.23 -0.11
C ASP A 82 13.94 5.94 1.06
N ASN A 83 15.12 6.54 1.01
CA ASN A 83 16.10 6.49 2.10
C ASN A 83 16.13 7.84 2.81
N SER A 84 16.01 7.82 4.13
CA SER A 84 16.10 9.02 4.93
C SER A 84 17.11 8.88 6.06
N HIS A 85 17.81 9.98 6.34
CA HIS A 85 18.72 10.12 7.45
C HIS A 85 18.06 10.92 8.57
N ILE A 86 17.89 10.32 9.75
CA ILE A 86 17.47 11.05 10.95
C ILE A 86 18.74 11.50 11.69
N SER A 87 19.14 12.76 11.52
CA SER A 87 20.18 13.44 12.32
C SER A 87 21.45 12.61 12.57
N GLY A 88 22.06 12.07 11.52
CA GLY A 88 23.42 11.49 11.58
C GLY A 88 23.64 10.16 12.29
N THR A 89 22.63 9.55 12.92
CA THR A 89 22.85 8.37 13.77
C THR A 89 22.00 7.14 13.45
N LYS A 90 20.93 7.24 12.66
CA LYS A 90 20.09 6.10 12.27
C LYS A 90 19.62 6.26 10.83
N ALA A 91 20.30 5.59 9.94
CA ALA A 91 19.87 5.46 8.57
C ALA A 91 18.67 4.50 8.46
N ILE A 92 17.63 4.91 7.75
CA ILE A 92 16.38 4.17 7.61
C ILE A 92 15.96 4.18 6.15
N GLY A 93 15.66 2.99 5.62
CA GLY A 93 14.94 2.86 4.37
C GLY A 93 13.44 2.71 4.61
N GLY A 94 12.65 3.46 3.86
CA GLY A 94 11.20 3.37 3.83
C GLY A 94 10.71 2.63 2.60
N MET A 95 9.69 1.79 2.76
CA MET A 95 8.93 1.19 1.67
C MET A 95 7.46 1.48 1.88
N ILE A 96 6.86 2.18 0.94
CA ILE A 96 5.41 2.35 0.87
C ILE A 96 4.85 1.50 -0.27
N VAL A 97 3.57 1.14 -0.16
CA VAL A 97 2.92 0.27 -1.13
C VAL A 97 1.61 0.91 -1.57
N ALA A 98 1.39 0.90 -2.87
CA ALA A 98 0.15 1.35 -3.50
C ALA A 98 -0.41 0.26 -4.44
N GLY A 99 -1.69 0.37 -4.76
CA GLY A 99 -2.40 -0.50 -5.68
C GLY A 99 -3.66 0.17 -6.22
N PRO A 100 -4.55 -0.59 -6.88
CA PRO A 100 -5.77 -0.05 -7.52
C PRO A 100 -6.73 0.67 -6.58
N GLU A 101 -6.75 0.29 -5.31
CA GLU A 101 -7.57 0.93 -4.27
C GLU A 101 -6.83 2.06 -3.52
N GLY A 102 -5.63 2.45 -3.98
CA GLY A 102 -4.77 3.46 -3.37
C GLY A 102 -3.68 2.89 -2.48
N MET A 103 -3.36 3.60 -1.40
CA MET A 103 -2.23 3.28 -0.53
C MET A 103 -2.52 2.10 0.42
N ILE A 104 -1.68 1.05 0.36
CA ILE A 104 -1.81 -0.18 1.16
C ILE A 104 -0.97 -0.06 2.43
N LYS A 105 -1.45 0.70 3.41
CA LYS A 105 -0.69 1.09 4.62
C LYS A 105 -0.20 -0.08 5.48
N ASN A 106 -0.92 -1.19 5.54
CA ASN A 106 -0.52 -2.40 6.28
C ASN A 106 0.66 -3.14 5.64
N ALA A 107 0.96 -2.85 4.37
CA ALA A 107 2.11 -3.40 3.65
C ALA A 107 3.38 -2.52 3.76
N TYR A 108 3.31 -1.33 4.35
CA TYR A 108 4.47 -0.46 4.56
C TYR A 108 5.52 -1.13 5.42
N ARG A 109 6.78 -0.88 5.11
CA ARG A 109 7.92 -1.41 5.86
C ARG A 109 8.93 -0.31 6.13
N LYS A 110 9.59 -0.44 7.27
CA LYS A 110 10.73 0.35 7.69
C LYS A 110 11.92 -0.58 7.86
N PHE A 111 13.02 -0.25 7.22
CA PHE A 111 14.24 -0.99 7.28
C PHE A 111 15.28 -0.18 8.05
N THR A 112 15.67 -0.64 9.23
CA THR A 112 16.84 -0.12 9.92
C THR A 112 18.07 -0.69 9.21
N ILE A 113 18.99 0.18 8.80
CA ILE A 113 20.27 -0.23 8.18
C ILE A 113 21.12 -0.89 9.25
N LYS A 114 21.66 -2.05 8.94
CA LYS A 114 22.40 -2.91 9.88
C LYS A 114 23.87 -3.04 9.52
N ASN A 115 24.23 -2.77 8.27
CA ASN A 115 25.62 -2.91 7.83
C ASN A 115 26.48 -1.83 8.50
N PRO A 116 27.44 -2.23 9.39
CA PRO A 116 28.31 -1.28 10.07
C PRO A 116 29.29 -0.56 9.14
N ASP A 117 29.56 -1.16 7.97
CA ASP A 117 30.49 -0.62 6.98
C ASP A 117 29.83 0.44 6.07
N THR A 118 28.50 0.62 6.18
CA THR A 118 27.79 1.67 5.45
C THR A 118 28.15 3.02 6.03
N ALA A 119 28.93 3.80 5.29
CA ALA A 119 29.28 5.17 5.71
C ALA A 119 28.04 6.03 5.89
N PRO A 120 28.01 6.93 6.86
CA PRO A 120 26.93 7.91 7.01
C PRO A 120 26.77 8.70 5.70
N GLY A 121 25.58 8.64 5.09
CA GLY A 121 25.29 9.31 3.83
C GLY A 121 25.53 8.46 2.57
N ASP A 122 25.90 7.19 2.69
CA ASP A 122 25.98 6.28 1.56
C ASP A 122 24.60 5.73 1.20
N ASP A 123 23.82 6.54 0.47
CA ASP A 123 22.47 6.21 0.02
C ASP A 123 22.43 4.97 -0.89
N TYR A 124 23.51 4.70 -1.61
CA TYR A 124 23.62 3.54 -2.50
C TYR A 124 23.77 2.23 -1.72
N ALA A 125 24.65 2.21 -0.73
CA ALA A 125 24.81 1.04 0.15
C ALA A 125 23.53 0.78 0.97
N MET A 126 22.87 1.84 1.42
CA MET A 126 21.59 1.73 2.12
C MET A 126 20.48 1.13 1.22
N MET A 127 20.35 1.64 -0.02
CA MET A 127 19.35 1.14 -0.97
C MET A 127 19.62 -0.33 -1.30
N ARG A 128 20.88 -0.70 -1.53
CA ARG A 128 21.31 -2.08 -1.76
C ARG A 128 20.89 -2.98 -0.60
N GLU A 129 21.16 -2.61 0.65
CA GLU A 129 20.78 -3.42 1.82
C GLU A 129 19.26 -3.60 1.92
N VAL A 130 18.49 -2.52 1.75
CA VAL A 130 17.03 -2.55 1.83
C VAL A 130 16.44 -3.49 0.79
N LEU A 131 16.83 -3.33 -0.46
CA LEU A 131 16.31 -4.11 -1.58
C LEU A 131 16.73 -5.58 -1.49
N THR A 132 18.02 -5.86 -1.17
CA THR A 132 18.49 -7.22 -0.97
C THR A 132 17.68 -7.93 0.11
N ARG A 133 17.46 -7.29 1.26
CA ARG A 133 16.66 -7.87 2.35
C ARG A 133 15.20 -8.08 1.96
N ARG A 134 14.61 -7.13 1.23
CA ARG A 134 13.22 -7.21 0.78
C ARG A 134 13.02 -8.35 -0.21
N PHE A 135 13.83 -8.39 -1.27
CA PHE A 135 13.65 -9.35 -2.35
C PHE A 135 14.15 -10.76 -1.99
N SER A 136 15.24 -10.90 -1.24
CA SER A 136 15.65 -12.21 -0.70
C SER A 136 14.56 -12.81 0.22
N ARG A 137 13.86 -11.97 0.97
CA ARG A 137 12.73 -12.42 1.77
C ARG A 137 11.55 -12.83 0.89
N ALA A 138 11.23 -12.08 -0.16
CA ALA A 138 10.16 -12.42 -1.08
C ALA A 138 10.40 -13.75 -1.79
N LEU A 139 11.63 -13.98 -2.29
CA LEU A 139 12.03 -15.25 -2.89
C LEU A 139 11.86 -16.43 -1.93
N LYS A 140 12.13 -16.23 -0.63
CA LYS A 140 11.97 -17.26 0.38
C LYS A 140 10.51 -17.53 0.77
N GLU A 141 9.71 -16.46 0.91
CA GLU A 141 8.34 -16.56 1.44
C GLU A 141 7.27 -16.81 0.37
N ASP A 142 7.53 -16.38 -0.87
CA ASP A 142 6.62 -16.49 -2.01
C ASP A 142 7.37 -16.74 -3.32
N PRO A 143 8.10 -17.87 -3.43
CA PRO A 143 8.88 -18.19 -4.63
C PRO A 143 8.00 -18.36 -5.88
N GLU A 144 6.79 -18.85 -5.72
CA GLU A 144 5.81 -19.07 -6.81
C GLU A 144 5.00 -17.80 -7.15
N ARG A 145 5.26 -16.66 -6.48
CA ARG A 145 4.58 -15.37 -6.68
C ARG A 145 3.05 -15.41 -6.55
N SER A 146 2.53 -16.38 -5.81
CA SER A 146 1.09 -16.68 -5.71
C SER A 146 0.39 -15.89 -4.60
N ARG A 147 1.14 -15.18 -3.72
CA ARG A 147 0.58 -14.51 -2.53
C ARG A 147 0.34 -13.01 -2.72
N GLY A 148 0.55 -12.47 -3.93
CA GLY A 148 0.39 -11.04 -4.21
C GLY A 148 1.35 -10.14 -3.44
N GLN A 149 2.50 -10.65 -3.03
CA GLN A 149 3.51 -9.90 -2.28
C GLN A 149 4.60 -9.30 -3.19
N TRP A 150 4.65 -9.71 -4.45
CA TRP A 150 5.59 -9.21 -5.42
C TRP A 150 5.06 -7.91 -6.06
N PRO A 151 5.93 -6.90 -6.25
CA PRO A 151 5.54 -5.70 -6.98
C PRO A 151 5.59 -5.94 -8.49
N ASP A 152 4.63 -5.35 -9.20
CA ASP A 152 4.68 -5.22 -10.67
C ASP A 152 5.59 -4.05 -11.06
N LEU A 153 5.67 -3.04 -10.17
CA LEU A 153 6.47 -1.84 -10.38
C LEU A 153 7.17 -1.43 -9.09
N VAL A 154 8.46 -1.18 -9.20
CA VAL A 154 9.29 -0.56 -8.16
C VAL A 154 9.61 0.87 -8.56
N LEU A 155 9.28 1.82 -7.70
CA LEU A 155 9.63 3.22 -7.86
C LEU A 155 10.73 3.59 -6.84
N ILE A 156 11.80 4.20 -7.33
CA ILE A 156 12.92 4.67 -6.52
C ILE A 156 12.88 6.19 -6.47
N ASP A 157 12.70 6.77 -5.29
CA ASP A 157 12.87 8.22 -5.10
C ASP A 157 14.37 8.56 -5.13
N GLY A 158 14.88 8.79 -6.34
CA GLY A 158 16.31 9.03 -6.54
C GLY A 158 16.71 9.05 -8.00
N GLY A 159 17.95 9.44 -8.22
CA GLY A 159 18.54 9.57 -9.55
C GLY A 159 19.04 8.25 -10.14
N ALA A 160 19.74 8.37 -11.29
CA ALA A 160 20.26 7.24 -12.06
C ALA A 160 21.14 6.27 -11.25
N GLY A 161 21.88 6.78 -10.24
CA GLY A 161 22.73 5.92 -9.40
C GLY A 161 21.94 4.96 -8.52
N GLN A 162 20.86 5.42 -7.88
CA GLN A 162 20.00 4.55 -7.06
C GLN A 162 19.23 3.56 -7.94
N LEU A 163 18.80 3.98 -9.14
CA LEU A 163 18.20 3.09 -10.12
C LEU A 163 19.18 1.98 -10.54
N SER A 164 20.45 2.32 -10.84
CA SER A 164 21.48 1.34 -11.18
C SER A 164 21.69 0.31 -10.08
N VAL A 165 21.83 0.77 -8.82
CA VAL A 165 21.96 -0.13 -7.66
C VAL A 165 20.75 -1.08 -7.54
N THR A 166 19.54 -0.58 -7.81
CA THR A 166 18.33 -1.39 -7.77
C THR A 166 18.36 -2.50 -8.81
N LEU A 167 18.71 -2.16 -10.05
CA LEU A 167 18.83 -3.12 -11.14
C LEU A 167 19.93 -4.16 -10.87
N ASP A 168 21.08 -3.74 -10.29
CA ASP A 168 22.15 -4.66 -9.90
C ASP A 168 21.67 -5.68 -8.85
N VAL A 169 20.93 -5.22 -7.83
CA VAL A 169 20.37 -6.12 -6.79
C VAL A 169 19.37 -7.11 -7.38
N LEU A 170 18.46 -6.67 -8.25
CA LEU A 170 17.50 -7.57 -8.88
C LEU A 170 18.22 -8.61 -9.75
N LYS A 171 19.22 -8.20 -10.52
CA LYS A 171 20.06 -9.09 -11.34
C LYS A 171 20.83 -10.11 -10.49
N GLU A 172 21.45 -9.67 -9.37
CA GLU A 172 22.14 -10.56 -8.43
C GLU A 172 21.22 -11.61 -7.81
N LEU A 173 19.94 -11.27 -7.65
CA LEU A 173 18.89 -12.17 -7.11
C LEU A 173 18.14 -12.93 -8.22
N GLU A 174 18.54 -12.82 -9.48
CA GLU A 174 17.92 -13.47 -10.64
C GLU A 174 16.41 -13.12 -10.77
N ILE A 175 16.08 -11.85 -10.51
CA ILE A 175 14.72 -11.29 -10.64
C ILE A 175 14.69 -10.44 -11.90
N ASP A 176 13.94 -10.87 -12.91
CA ASP A 176 13.85 -10.26 -14.25
C ASP A 176 12.45 -9.77 -14.63
N ASP A 177 11.44 -10.05 -13.81
CA ASP A 177 10.02 -9.78 -14.06
C ASP A 177 9.47 -8.62 -13.22
N VAL A 178 10.31 -7.83 -12.57
CA VAL A 178 9.94 -6.63 -11.81
C VAL A 178 10.41 -5.39 -12.57
N VAL A 179 9.46 -4.55 -12.98
CA VAL A 179 9.79 -3.29 -13.65
C VAL A 179 10.25 -2.26 -12.61
N VAL A 180 11.30 -1.51 -12.94
CA VAL A 180 11.88 -0.48 -12.05
C VAL A 180 11.92 0.86 -12.77
N ALA A 181 11.46 1.92 -12.08
CA ALA A 181 11.59 3.29 -12.55
C ALA A 181 12.13 4.21 -11.44
N GLY A 182 12.95 5.19 -11.82
CA GLY A 182 13.44 6.22 -10.92
C GLY A 182 12.58 7.49 -11.02
N ILE A 183 12.30 8.11 -9.88
CA ILE A 183 11.64 9.41 -9.80
C ILE A 183 12.70 10.44 -9.46
N ALA A 184 13.19 11.19 -10.46
CA ALA A 184 14.11 12.29 -10.25
C ALA A 184 13.37 13.62 -10.20
N LYS A 185 13.81 14.52 -9.31
CA LYS A 185 13.33 15.90 -9.32
C LYS A 185 13.83 16.58 -10.59
N GLY A 186 12.91 17.08 -11.41
CA GLY A 186 13.25 17.82 -12.62
C GLY A 186 14.09 19.08 -12.31
N VAL A 187 14.87 19.52 -13.30
CA VAL A 187 15.82 20.65 -13.20
C VAL A 187 15.11 21.99 -12.93
N ASP A 188 13.78 22.07 -13.14
CA ASP A 188 12.99 23.31 -13.10
C ASP A 188 12.17 23.52 -11.81
N ARG A 189 12.57 22.92 -10.69
CA ARG A 189 12.01 23.27 -9.37
C ARG A 189 12.98 24.14 -8.59
N ASN A 190 12.92 25.45 -8.85
CA ASN A 190 13.33 26.50 -7.91
C ASN A 190 12.30 26.66 -6.81
#